data_f18714815f54dfcab919b51602858c63
#
_entry.id   f18714815f54dfcab919b51602858c63
#
_cell.length_a   1.000
_cell.length_b   1.000
_cell.length_c   1.000
_cell.angle_alpha   90.00
_cell.angle_beta   90.00
_cell.angle_gamma   90.00
#
_symmetry.space_group_name_H-M   'P 1'
#
loop_
_entity.id
_entity.type
_entity.pdbx_description
1 polymer ?
#
loop_
_entity_poly.entity_id
_entity_poly.type
_entity_poly.pdbx_seq_one_letter_code
_entity_poly.pdbx_strand_id
1 'polypeptide(L)'
;MATNFKAPKSVDELAESLSASQFTPKTDAELRSQAETMYKNQRDQAILSAQQSHDSSVAALNSQLAALDTSYARQAEQQKQATAASRANADRQSLSRGMQRSSYNNATLANIDLAGEKALAQIAQNQTNDVNSVNSQIAQLQQQLQQNISSANSSFENSVLAKLAELQADQYSKQQTAQATNNDILMQLYQLQKSAEGPKSSRSGGTPKPDPKDDPGADDDGLDKDLAGGIGNSAASGIFASLLAKKQPNKKLKQGVQGINRGTQTKAMRVSRY
;
A
#
# COMPACT_ATOMS: atom_id res chain seq x y z
N MET A 1 -18.62 12.11 31.58
CA MET A 1 -18.75 11.37 32.85
C MET A 1 -17.95 12.11 33.90
N ALA A 2 -18.61 12.77 34.85
CA ALA A 2 -17.93 13.44 35.95
C ALA A 2 -17.45 12.37 36.93
N THR A 3 -16.17 12.13 37.00
CA THR A 3 -15.55 11.29 38.02
C THR A 3 -15.65 12.05 39.33
N ASN A 4 -16.48 11.58 40.26
CA ASN A 4 -16.52 12.04 41.63
C ASN A 4 -15.14 11.77 42.27
N PHE A 5 -14.24 12.73 42.18
CA PHE A 5 -12.96 12.68 42.83
C PHE A 5 -13.22 12.93 44.34
N LYS A 6 -13.22 11.86 45.10
CA LYS A 6 -13.26 11.96 46.55
C LYS A 6 -11.94 12.60 46.97
N ALA A 7 -12.01 13.77 47.61
CA ALA A 7 -10.82 14.49 48.06
C ALA A 7 -9.93 13.55 48.89
N PRO A 8 -8.64 13.41 48.58
CA PRO A 8 -7.71 12.55 49.32
C PRO A 8 -7.57 13.10 50.75
N LYS A 9 -7.56 12.20 51.71
CA LYS A 9 -7.59 12.54 53.15
C LYS A 9 -6.19 12.75 53.74
N SER A 10 -5.13 12.36 53.05
CA SER A 10 -3.75 12.46 53.54
C SER A 10 -2.77 12.82 52.43
N VAL A 11 -1.60 13.33 52.85
CA VAL A 11 -0.45 13.64 51.92
C VAL A 11 0.05 12.38 51.23
N ASP A 12 0.02 11.24 51.94
CA ASP A 12 0.48 9.95 51.40
C ASP A 12 -0.44 9.44 50.29
N GLU A 13 -1.79 9.57 50.45
CA GLU A 13 -2.77 9.21 49.42
C GLU A 13 -2.62 10.08 48.17
N LEU A 14 -2.26 11.36 48.33
CA LEU A 14 -1.99 12.26 47.19
C LEU A 14 -0.68 11.92 46.50
N ALA A 15 0.38 11.58 47.23
CA ALA A 15 1.66 11.14 46.66
C ALA A 15 1.53 9.83 45.89
N GLU A 16 0.74 8.88 46.41
CA GLU A 16 0.40 7.65 45.73
C GLU A 16 -0.42 7.92 44.45
N SER A 17 -1.42 8.79 44.51
CA SER A 17 -2.22 9.20 43.34
C SER A 17 -1.36 9.87 42.30
N LEU A 18 -0.38 10.68 42.66
CA LEU A 18 0.59 11.33 41.74
C LEU A 18 1.46 10.32 41.05
N SER A 19 1.95 9.30 41.75
CA SER A 19 2.74 8.23 41.16
C SER A 19 1.92 7.35 40.21
N ALA A 20 0.65 7.09 40.53
CA ALA A 20 -0.25 6.30 39.71
C ALA A 20 -0.73 7.04 38.45
N SER A 21 -0.71 8.39 38.45
CA SER A 21 -1.17 9.21 37.32
C SER A 21 -0.08 9.50 36.28
N GLN A 22 1.13 8.93 36.46
CA GLN A 22 2.20 9.11 35.49
C GLN A 22 1.86 8.41 34.18
N PHE A 23 1.70 9.21 33.12
CA PHE A 23 1.51 8.71 31.76
C PHE A 23 2.87 8.35 31.14
N THR A 24 3.04 7.09 30.74
CA THR A 24 4.23 6.64 30.00
C THR A 24 3.89 6.66 28.50
N PRO A 25 4.44 7.59 27.71
CA PRO A 25 4.17 7.64 26.29
C PRO A 25 4.81 6.43 25.58
N LYS A 26 4.07 5.87 24.62
CA LYS A 26 4.62 4.88 23.71
C LYS A 26 5.54 5.57 22.69
N THR A 27 6.55 4.86 22.26
CA THR A 27 7.42 5.33 21.18
C THR A 27 6.70 5.33 19.83
N ASP A 28 7.14 6.15 18.87
CA ASP A 28 6.59 6.17 17.52
C ASP A 28 6.69 4.80 16.84
N ALA A 29 7.73 4.03 17.14
CA ALA A 29 7.90 2.66 16.65
C ALA A 29 6.82 1.70 17.18
N GLU A 30 6.46 1.80 18.46
CA GLU A 30 5.40 0.97 19.07
C GLU A 30 4.02 1.35 18.52
N LEU A 31 3.75 2.63 18.36
CA LEU A 31 2.49 3.12 17.77
C LEU A 31 2.35 2.66 16.32
N ARG A 32 3.44 2.74 15.55
CA ARG A 32 3.48 2.26 14.16
C ARG A 32 3.25 0.75 14.09
N SER A 33 3.94 -0.03 14.92
CA SER A 33 3.75 -1.49 14.99
C SER A 33 2.31 -1.87 15.34
N GLN A 34 1.68 -1.12 16.24
CA GLN A 34 0.27 -1.30 16.57
C GLN A 34 -0.63 -1.02 15.36
N ALA A 35 -0.40 0.08 14.64
CA ALA A 35 -1.15 0.41 13.44
C ALA A 35 -0.95 -0.61 12.32
N GLU A 36 0.29 -1.06 12.08
CA GLU A 36 0.61 -2.10 11.09
C GLU A 36 -0.11 -3.42 11.39
N THR A 37 -0.13 -3.84 12.66
CA THR A 37 -0.81 -5.07 13.08
C THR A 37 -2.31 -5.03 12.77
N MET A 38 -2.96 -3.86 12.89
CA MET A 38 -4.39 -3.70 12.63
C MET A 38 -4.75 -3.90 11.15
N TYR A 39 -3.90 -3.47 10.22
CA TYR A 39 -4.20 -3.47 8.79
C TYR A 39 -3.49 -4.57 7.99
N LYS A 40 -2.52 -5.27 8.59
CA LYS A 40 -1.75 -6.33 7.95
C LYS A 40 -2.64 -7.41 7.34
N ASN A 41 -3.61 -7.91 8.10
CA ASN A 41 -4.51 -8.97 7.62
C ASN A 41 -5.33 -8.53 6.41
N GLN A 42 -5.78 -7.28 6.37
CA GLN A 42 -6.54 -6.75 5.24
C GLN A 42 -5.68 -6.67 3.97
N ARG A 43 -4.44 -6.19 4.10
CA ARG A 43 -3.47 -6.18 2.99
C ARG A 43 -3.19 -7.59 2.49
N ASP A 44 -2.88 -8.51 3.40
CA ASP A 44 -2.49 -9.88 3.05
C ASP A 44 -3.65 -10.63 2.36
N GLN A 45 -4.88 -10.40 2.81
CA GLN A 45 -6.09 -10.94 2.14
C GLN A 45 -6.30 -10.34 0.76
N ALA A 46 -6.08 -9.04 0.58
CA ALA A 46 -6.19 -8.39 -0.73
C ALA A 46 -5.15 -8.94 -1.71
N ILE A 47 -3.91 -9.12 -1.28
CA ILE A 47 -2.84 -9.71 -2.09
C ILE A 47 -3.16 -11.17 -2.44
N LEU A 48 -3.57 -11.99 -1.46
CA LEU A 48 -3.93 -13.38 -1.68
C LEU A 48 -5.08 -13.52 -2.69
N SER A 49 -6.13 -12.71 -2.56
CA SER A 49 -7.26 -12.68 -3.48
C SER A 49 -6.83 -12.31 -4.91
N ALA A 50 -5.95 -11.31 -5.05
CA ALA A 50 -5.39 -10.93 -6.35
C ALA A 50 -4.55 -12.06 -6.97
N GLN A 51 -3.74 -12.77 -6.18
CA GLN A 51 -2.95 -13.92 -6.63
C GLN A 51 -3.84 -15.08 -7.07
N GLN A 52 -4.85 -15.45 -6.27
CA GLN A 52 -5.79 -16.53 -6.62
C GLN A 52 -6.54 -16.24 -7.91
N SER A 53 -6.99 -15.00 -8.10
CA SER A 53 -7.67 -14.57 -9.34
C SER A 53 -6.73 -14.66 -10.54
N HIS A 54 -5.49 -14.19 -10.40
CA HIS A 54 -4.46 -14.29 -11.44
C HIS A 54 -4.18 -15.74 -11.81
N ASP A 55 -3.91 -16.60 -10.82
CA ASP A 55 -3.53 -17.99 -11.05
C ASP A 55 -4.67 -18.79 -11.73
N SER A 56 -5.92 -18.52 -11.33
CA SER A 56 -7.11 -19.11 -11.97
C SER A 56 -7.23 -18.67 -13.43
N SER A 57 -6.99 -17.39 -13.71
CA SER A 57 -7.06 -16.86 -15.08
C SER A 57 -5.93 -17.40 -15.96
N VAL A 58 -4.71 -17.50 -15.43
CA VAL A 58 -3.56 -18.08 -16.13
C VAL A 58 -3.78 -19.57 -16.41
N ALA A 59 -4.35 -20.31 -15.45
CA ALA A 59 -4.69 -21.73 -15.65
C ALA A 59 -5.72 -21.93 -16.78
N ALA A 60 -6.73 -21.05 -16.87
CA ALA A 60 -7.71 -21.06 -17.96
C ALA A 60 -7.05 -20.78 -19.32
N LEU A 61 -6.16 -19.77 -19.39
CA LEU A 61 -5.44 -19.46 -20.63
C LEU A 61 -4.46 -20.57 -21.05
N ASN A 62 -3.80 -21.21 -20.12
CA ASN A 62 -2.96 -22.39 -20.40
C ASN A 62 -3.79 -23.57 -20.93
N SER A 63 -4.99 -23.78 -20.41
CA SER A 63 -5.92 -24.78 -20.95
C SER A 63 -6.37 -24.43 -22.37
N GLN A 64 -6.58 -23.16 -22.65
CA GLN A 64 -6.88 -22.66 -23.99
C GLN A 64 -5.71 -22.91 -24.95
N LEU A 65 -4.44 -22.64 -24.55
CA LEU A 65 -3.26 -22.97 -25.36
C LEU A 65 -3.20 -24.45 -25.72
N ALA A 66 -3.42 -25.34 -24.77
CA ALA A 66 -3.44 -26.79 -25.03
C ALA A 66 -4.56 -27.22 -26.01
N ALA A 67 -5.73 -26.55 -25.91
CA ALA A 67 -6.84 -26.78 -26.84
C ALA A 67 -6.52 -26.27 -28.24
N LEU A 68 -5.87 -25.11 -28.36
CA LEU A 68 -5.40 -24.56 -29.63
C LEU A 68 -4.41 -25.50 -30.30
N ASP A 69 -3.39 -25.97 -29.59
CA ASP A 69 -2.41 -26.93 -30.13
C ASP A 69 -3.10 -28.18 -30.69
N THR A 70 -4.03 -28.75 -29.94
CA THR A 70 -4.80 -29.92 -30.38
C THR A 70 -5.64 -29.63 -31.61
N SER A 71 -6.27 -28.46 -31.65
CA SER A 71 -7.13 -28.03 -32.77
C SER A 71 -6.33 -27.84 -34.04
N TYR A 72 -5.21 -27.14 -33.97
CA TYR A 72 -4.36 -26.85 -35.12
C TYR A 72 -3.64 -28.13 -35.61
N ALA A 73 -3.25 -29.03 -34.73
CA ALA A 73 -2.72 -30.33 -35.12
C ALA A 73 -3.73 -31.15 -35.94
N ARG A 74 -5.02 -31.14 -35.52
CA ARG A 74 -6.11 -31.81 -36.29
C ARG A 74 -6.34 -31.15 -37.63
N GLN A 75 -6.36 -29.81 -37.69
CA GLN A 75 -6.53 -29.07 -38.95
C GLN A 75 -5.39 -29.36 -39.93
N ALA A 76 -4.15 -29.39 -39.45
CA ALA A 76 -3.00 -29.72 -40.26
C ALA A 76 -3.06 -31.17 -40.79
N GLU A 77 -3.48 -32.11 -39.98
CA GLU A 77 -3.66 -33.51 -40.41
C GLU A 77 -4.79 -33.66 -41.44
N GLN A 78 -5.93 -33.00 -41.22
CA GLN A 78 -7.03 -32.99 -42.19
C GLN A 78 -6.59 -32.37 -43.51
N GLN A 79 -5.81 -31.29 -43.48
CA GLN A 79 -5.27 -30.69 -44.71
C GLN A 79 -4.32 -31.59 -45.46
N LYS A 80 -3.45 -32.33 -44.76
CA LYS A 80 -2.57 -33.35 -45.36
C LYS A 80 -3.37 -34.43 -46.04
N GLN A 81 -4.39 -34.95 -45.35
CA GLN A 81 -5.29 -36.00 -45.90
C GLN A 81 -6.06 -35.47 -47.13
N ALA A 82 -6.57 -34.24 -47.10
CA ALA A 82 -7.23 -33.60 -48.23
C ALA A 82 -6.29 -33.45 -49.46
N THR A 83 -5.03 -33.03 -49.21
CA THR A 83 -4.01 -32.89 -50.23
C THR A 83 -3.67 -34.27 -50.85
N ALA A 84 -3.50 -35.29 -50.00
CA ALA A 84 -3.26 -36.67 -50.45
C ALA A 84 -4.42 -37.26 -51.27
N ALA A 85 -5.67 -37.01 -50.84
CA ALA A 85 -6.84 -37.45 -51.59
C ALA A 85 -6.97 -36.73 -52.95
N SER A 86 -6.69 -35.39 -52.97
CA SER A 86 -6.69 -34.63 -54.23
C SER A 86 -5.64 -35.15 -55.22
N ARG A 87 -4.46 -35.45 -54.71
CA ARG A 87 -3.36 -36.01 -55.48
C ARG A 87 -3.72 -37.41 -56.03
N ALA A 88 -4.27 -38.31 -55.23
CA ALA A 88 -4.72 -39.62 -55.63
C ALA A 88 -5.85 -39.55 -56.68
N ASN A 89 -6.74 -38.55 -56.58
CA ASN A 89 -7.78 -38.36 -57.59
C ASN A 89 -7.20 -37.84 -58.92
N ALA A 90 -6.22 -36.92 -58.91
CA ALA A 90 -5.56 -36.42 -60.09
C ALA A 90 -4.78 -37.60 -60.78
N ASP A 91 -4.10 -38.42 -60.04
CA ASP A 91 -3.40 -39.61 -60.58
C ASP A 91 -4.37 -40.60 -61.22
N ARG A 92 -5.53 -40.91 -60.59
CA ARG A 92 -6.54 -41.79 -61.18
C ARG A 92 -7.12 -41.21 -62.48
N GLN A 93 -7.37 -39.89 -62.53
CA GLN A 93 -7.86 -39.22 -63.73
C GLN A 93 -6.84 -39.25 -64.84
N SER A 94 -5.57 -39.06 -64.53
CA SER A 94 -4.51 -39.12 -65.56
C SER A 94 -4.27 -40.54 -66.03
N LEU A 95 -4.39 -41.54 -65.19
CA LEU A 95 -4.34 -42.96 -65.55
C LEU A 95 -5.47 -43.33 -66.50
N SER A 96 -6.72 -42.93 -66.19
CA SER A 96 -7.86 -43.24 -67.05
C SER A 96 -7.78 -42.60 -68.46
N ARG A 97 -7.00 -41.51 -68.58
CA ARG A 97 -6.77 -40.79 -69.85
C ARG A 97 -5.47 -41.21 -70.56
N GLY A 98 -4.72 -42.18 -69.99
CA GLY A 98 -3.43 -42.57 -70.55
C GLY A 98 -2.28 -41.53 -70.43
N MET A 99 -2.46 -40.49 -69.58
CA MET A 99 -1.56 -39.33 -69.45
C MET A 99 -0.64 -39.41 -68.24
N GLN A 100 -0.47 -40.57 -67.65
CA GLN A 100 0.31 -40.72 -66.41
C GLN A 100 1.72 -40.14 -66.41
N ARG A 101 2.38 -40.22 -67.52
CA ARG A 101 3.77 -39.70 -67.69
C ARG A 101 3.83 -38.37 -68.44
N SER A 102 2.71 -37.69 -68.51
CA SER A 102 2.68 -36.38 -69.19
C SER A 102 3.23 -35.28 -68.32
N SER A 103 3.81 -34.27 -68.95
CA SER A 103 4.24 -33.05 -68.27
C SER A 103 3.06 -32.34 -67.64
N TYR A 104 1.83 -32.46 -68.18
CA TYR A 104 0.61 -31.93 -67.65
C TYR A 104 0.24 -32.54 -66.30
N ASN A 105 0.31 -33.89 -66.18
CA ASN A 105 0.07 -34.55 -64.91
C ASN A 105 1.04 -34.09 -63.83
N ASN A 106 2.36 -34.06 -64.17
CA ASN A 106 3.37 -33.60 -63.22
C ASN A 106 3.14 -32.16 -62.78
N ALA A 107 2.75 -31.27 -63.66
CA ALA A 107 2.38 -29.88 -63.32
C ALA A 107 1.13 -29.82 -62.43
N THR A 108 0.13 -30.67 -62.67
CA THR A 108 -1.09 -30.72 -61.86
C THR A 108 -0.80 -31.19 -60.43
N LEU A 109 0.02 -32.25 -60.29
CA LEU A 109 0.44 -32.77 -58.98
C LEU A 109 1.28 -31.74 -58.22
N ALA A 110 2.21 -31.07 -58.89
CA ALA A 110 3.03 -30.01 -58.29
C ALA A 110 2.15 -28.85 -57.78
N ASN A 111 1.12 -28.46 -58.55
CA ASN A 111 0.17 -27.40 -58.11
C ASN A 111 -0.65 -27.83 -56.89
N ILE A 112 -1.08 -29.11 -56.81
CA ILE A 112 -1.80 -29.65 -55.66
C ILE A 112 -0.89 -29.64 -54.41
N ASP A 113 0.34 -30.06 -54.53
CA ASP A 113 1.34 -30.06 -53.46
C ASP A 113 1.61 -28.64 -52.99
N LEU A 114 1.84 -27.68 -53.89
CA LEU A 114 2.04 -26.27 -53.56
C LEU A 114 0.83 -25.64 -52.87
N ALA A 115 -0.39 -25.99 -53.31
CA ALA A 115 -1.63 -25.53 -52.66
C ALA A 115 -1.76 -26.10 -51.24
N GLY A 116 -1.40 -27.38 -51.05
CA GLY A 116 -1.36 -28.05 -49.75
C GLY A 116 -0.36 -27.41 -48.79
N GLU A 117 0.88 -27.14 -49.28
CA GLU A 117 1.91 -26.45 -48.51
C GLU A 117 1.48 -25.04 -48.09
N LYS A 118 0.88 -24.26 -48.98
CA LYS A 118 0.33 -22.93 -48.66
C LYS A 118 -0.74 -23.00 -47.60
N ALA A 119 -1.66 -23.97 -47.68
CA ALA A 119 -2.69 -24.15 -46.69
C ALA A 119 -2.12 -24.53 -45.30
N LEU A 120 -1.12 -25.42 -45.27
CA LEU A 120 -0.40 -25.77 -44.02
C LEU A 120 0.33 -24.59 -43.44
N ALA A 121 1.01 -23.78 -44.27
CA ALA A 121 1.67 -22.54 -43.83
C ALA A 121 0.65 -21.53 -43.21
N GLN A 122 -0.53 -21.41 -43.82
CA GLN A 122 -1.59 -20.56 -43.29
C GLN A 122 -2.11 -21.06 -41.93
N ILE A 123 -2.28 -22.39 -41.77
CA ILE A 123 -2.68 -22.99 -40.49
C ILE A 123 -1.62 -22.68 -39.41
N ALA A 124 -0.33 -22.87 -39.74
CA ALA A 124 0.77 -22.57 -38.80
C ALA A 124 0.84 -21.08 -38.44
N GLN A 125 0.60 -20.19 -39.44
CA GLN A 125 0.55 -18.73 -39.17
C GLN A 125 -0.61 -18.36 -38.25
N ASN A 126 -1.79 -18.94 -38.47
CA ASN A 126 -2.95 -18.69 -37.61
C ASN A 126 -2.69 -19.21 -36.17
N GLN A 127 -2.11 -20.41 -36.03
CA GLN A 127 -1.70 -20.93 -34.74
C GLN A 127 -0.74 -19.99 -34.00
N THR A 128 0.27 -19.49 -34.71
CA THR A 128 1.25 -18.54 -34.14
C THR A 128 0.56 -17.26 -33.66
N ASN A 129 -0.37 -16.73 -34.45
CA ASN A 129 -1.09 -15.50 -34.08
C ASN A 129 -1.96 -15.71 -32.84
N ASP A 130 -2.68 -16.84 -32.77
CA ASP A 130 -3.55 -17.16 -31.63
C ASP A 130 -2.75 -17.41 -30.35
N VAL A 131 -1.63 -18.15 -30.43
CA VAL A 131 -0.71 -18.36 -29.33
C VAL A 131 -0.13 -17.03 -28.82
N ASN A 132 0.29 -16.15 -29.73
CA ASN A 132 0.78 -14.83 -29.37
C ASN A 132 -0.30 -13.96 -28.69
N SER A 133 -1.54 -14.07 -29.13
CA SER A 133 -2.67 -13.38 -28.52
C SER A 133 -2.88 -13.85 -27.08
N VAL A 134 -2.89 -15.16 -26.81
CA VAL A 134 -3.04 -15.72 -25.48
C VAL A 134 -1.85 -15.36 -24.58
N ASN A 135 -0.62 -15.43 -25.09
CA ASN A 135 0.57 -15.02 -24.35
C ASN A 135 0.53 -13.54 -23.97
N SER A 136 0.00 -12.69 -24.86
CA SER A 136 -0.20 -11.26 -24.55
C SER A 136 -1.20 -11.06 -23.43
N GLN A 137 -2.28 -11.86 -23.38
CA GLN A 137 -3.25 -11.82 -22.28
C GLN A 137 -2.62 -12.27 -20.95
N ILE A 138 -1.78 -13.30 -20.96
CA ILE A 138 -1.04 -13.74 -19.76
C ILE A 138 -0.12 -12.61 -19.26
N ALA A 139 0.59 -11.94 -20.17
CA ALA A 139 1.44 -10.79 -19.80
C ALA A 139 0.65 -9.64 -19.21
N GLN A 140 -0.55 -9.34 -19.73
CA GLN A 140 -1.45 -8.33 -19.16
C GLN A 140 -1.93 -8.71 -17.77
N LEU A 141 -2.29 -9.98 -17.53
CA LEU A 141 -2.67 -10.47 -16.20
C LEU A 141 -1.54 -10.31 -15.19
N GLN A 142 -0.29 -10.60 -15.58
CA GLN A 142 0.88 -10.40 -14.73
C GLN A 142 1.06 -8.92 -14.34
N GLN A 143 0.89 -8.02 -15.30
CA GLN A 143 0.94 -6.58 -15.06
C GLN A 143 -0.18 -6.13 -14.11
N GLN A 144 -1.39 -6.63 -14.31
CA GLN A 144 -2.54 -6.35 -13.45
C GLN A 144 -2.32 -6.86 -12.01
N LEU A 145 -1.75 -8.05 -11.84
CA LEU A 145 -1.39 -8.57 -10.53
C LEU A 145 -0.40 -7.64 -9.81
N GLN A 146 0.64 -7.18 -10.49
CA GLN A 146 1.60 -6.24 -9.91
C GLN A 146 0.95 -4.91 -9.50
N GLN A 147 0.03 -4.39 -10.32
CA GLN A 147 -0.73 -3.18 -10.00
C GLN A 147 -1.62 -3.39 -8.77
N ASN A 148 -2.31 -4.53 -8.67
CA ASN A 148 -3.17 -4.86 -7.54
C ASN A 148 -2.36 -4.99 -6.24
N ILE A 149 -1.19 -5.66 -6.28
CA ILE A 149 -0.28 -5.77 -5.14
C ILE A 149 0.24 -4.38 -4.72
N SER A 150 0.65 -3.55 -5.67
CA SER A 150 1.11 -2.18 -5.41
C SER A 150 0.01 -1.33 -4.77
N SER A 151 -1.22 -1.45 -5.28
CA SER A 151 -2.40 -0.75 -4.73
C SER A 151 -2.73 -1.21 -3.32
N ALA A 152 -2.68 -2.52 -3.04
CA ALA A 152 -2.90 -3.07 -1.71
C ALA A 152 -1.85 -2.56 -0.71
N ASN A 153 -0.57 -2.53 -1.10
CA ASN A 153 0.51 -2.00 -0.27
C ASN A 153 0.37 -0.49 -0.04
N SER A 154 0.02 0.29 -1.05
CA SER A 154 -0.20 1.74 -0.90
C SER A 154 -1.39 2.04 0.00
N SER A 155 -2.49 1.27 -0.13
CA SER A 155 -3.65 1.40 0.75
C SER A 155 -3.30 1.04 2.19
N PHE A 156 -2.52 -0.01 2.40
CA PHE A 156 -2.00 -0.39 3.72
C PHE A 156 -1.17 0.74 4.34
N GLU A 157 -0.17 1.27 3.62
CA GLU A 157 0.67 2.37 4.13
C GLU A 157 -0.15 3.61 4.48
N ASN A 158 -1.10 3.99 3.64
CA ASN A 158 -1.99 5.12 3.92
C ASN A 158 -2.84 4.89 5.17
N SER A 159 -3.38 3.67 5.36
CA SER A 159 -4.16 3.31 6.53
C SER A 159 -3.30 3.30 7.80
N VAL A 160 -2.07 2.79 7.72
CA VAL A 160 -1.10 2.81 8.83
C VAL A 160 -0.74 4.23 9.21
N LEU A 161 -0.47 5.10 8.24
CA LEU A 161 -0.14 6.51 8.50
C LEU A 161 -1.30 7.27 9.13
N ALA A 162 -2.53 7.06 8.64
CA ALA A 162 -3.73 7.66 9.22
C ALA A 162 -3.95 7.21 10.66
N LYS A 163 -3.79 5.90 10.92
CA LYS A 163 -3.93 5.35 12.27
C LYS A 163 -2.82 5.79 13.22
N LEU A 164 -1.60 5.90 12.73
CA LEU A 164 -0.47 6.44 13.49
C LEU A 164 -0.75 7.87 13.95
N ALA A 165 -1.24 8.73 13.05
CA ALA A 165 -1.60 10.10 13.40
C ALA A 165 -2.72 10.16 14.46
N GLU A 166 -3.72 9.28 14.35
CA GLU A 166 -4.78 9.16 15.37
C GLU A 166 -4.25 8.71 16.73
N LEU A 167 -3.37 7.69 16.73
CA LEU A 167 -2.76 7.18 17.97
C LEU A 167 -1.85 8.21 18.63
N GLN A 168 -1.10 8.99 17.84
CA GLN A 168 -0.28 10.09 18.35
C GLN A 168 -1.14 11.20 18.96
N ALA A 169 -2.26 11.56 18.32
CA ALA A 169 -3.21 12.54 18.85
C ALA A 169 -3.85 12.07 20.16
N ASP A 170 -4.27 10.80 20.24
CA ASP A 170 -4.81 10.18 21.45
C ASP A 170 -3.78 10.17 22.59
N GLN A 171 -2.52 9.81 22.28
CA GLN A 171 -1.42 9.86 23.24
C GLN A 171 -1.17 11.27 23.77
N TYR A 172 -1.17 12.27 22.89
CA TYR A 172 -1.01 13.67 23.29
C TYR A 172 -2.15 14.13 24.20
N SER A 173 -3.40 13.79 23.87
CA SER A 173 -4.57 14.08 24.70
C SER A 173 -4.48 13.44 26.09
N LYS A 174 -4.06 12.16 26.16
CA LYS A 174 -3.83 11.45 27.43
C LYS A 174 -2.73 12.09 28.26
N GLN A 175 -1.65 12.52 27.60
CA GLN A 175 -0.55 13.23 28.28
C GLN A 175 -1.01 14.55 28.88
N GLN A 176 -1.79 15.36 28.14
CA GLN A 176 -2.37 16.59 28.65
C GLN A 176 -3.30 16.34 29.85
N THR A 177 -4.15 15.31 29.76
CA THR A 177 -5.06 14.94 30.85
C THR A 177 -4.26 14.51 32.09
N ALA A 178 -3.21 13.71 31.92
CA ALA A 178 -2.34 13.31 33.02
C ALA A 178 -1.63 14.51 33.67
N GLN A 179 -1.13 15.46 32.86
CA GLN A 179 -0.51 16.69 33.35
C GLN A 179 -1.52 17.57 34.13
N ALA A 180 -2.75 17.72 33.63
CA ALA A 180 -3.80 18.47 34.33
C ALA A 180 -4.11 17.81 35.66
N THR A 181 -4.30 16.48 35.69
CA THR A 181 -4.54 15.72 36.94
C THR A 181 -3.37 15.86 37.92
N ASN A 182 -2.13 15.79 37.45
CA ASN A 182 -0.93 15.98 38.28
C ASN A 182 -0.89 17.40 38.88
N ASN A 183 -1.21 18.42 38.07
CA ASN A 183 -1.27 19.81 38.55
C ASN A 183 -2.36 20.00 39.63
N ASP A 184 -3.53 19.38 39.47
CA ASP A 184 -4.60 19.41 40.44
C ASP A 184 -4.19 18.73 41.78
N ILE A 185 -3.51 17.58 41.70
CA ILE A 185 -2.97 16.86 42.87
C ILE A 185 -1.91 17.73 43.59
N LEU A 186 -1.00 18.34 42.82
CA LEU A 186 0.03 19.23 43.38
C LEU A 186 -0.58 20.45 44.07
N MET A 187 -1.63 21.05 43.52
CA MET A 187 -2.36 22.14 44.14
C MET A 187 -3.02 21.72 45.47
N GLN A 188 -3.61 20.53 45.50
CA GLN A 188 -4.18 19.99 46.72
C GLN A 188 -3.12 19.71 47.79
N LEU A 189 -1.98 19.14 47.41
CA LEU A 189 -0.82 18.95 48.28
C LEU A 189 -0.35 20.28 48.87
N TYR A 190 -0.20 21.31 48.04
CA TYR A 190 0.21 22.64 48.50
C TYR A 190 -0.78 23.24 49.49
N GLN A 191 -2.09 23.11 49.25
CA GLN A 191 -3.12 23.59 50.15
C GLN A 191 -3.11 22.85 51.49
N LEU A 192 -2.91 21.52 51.47
CA LEU A 192 -2.78 20.72 52.70
C LEU A 192 -1.55 21.12 53.50
N GLN A 193 -0.39 21.29 52.85
CA GLN A 193 0.85 21.71 53.48
C GLN A 193 0.68 23.11 54.13
N LYS A 194 0.07 24.07 53.42
CA LYS A 194 -0.21 25.42 53.94
C LYS A 194 -1.16 25.38 55.13
N SER A 195 -2.16 24.50 55.13
CA SER A 195 -3.07 24.36 56.26
C SER A 195 -2.39 23.68 57.49
N ALA A 196 -1.43 22.81 57.27
CA ALA A 196 -0.66 22.17 58.33
C ALA A 196 0.38 23.12 59.00
N GLU A 197 0.85 24.15 58.29
CA GLU A 197 1.76 25.14 58.84
C GLU A 197 1.13 26.09 59.85
N GLY A 198 -0.19 26.01 60.08
CA GLY A 198 -0.92 26.80 61.07
C GLY A 198 -0.71 28.34 60.95
N PRO A 199 -1.61 29.16 61.43
CA PRO A 199 -1.38 30.59 61.43
C PRO A 199 -0.14 30.88 62.28
N LYS A 200 0.97 31.28 61.64
CA LYS A 200 2.10 31.85 62.38
C LYS A 200 1.52 33.01 63.20
N SER A 201 1.35 32.72 64.49
CA SER A 201 0.93 33.72 65.48
C SER A 201 1.91 34.90 65.36
N SER A 202 1.48 35.95 64.66
CA SER A 202 2.13 37.24 64.69
C SER A 202 1.89 37.83 66.10
N ARG A 203 2.76 37.46 67.02
CA ARG A 203 2.93 38.12 68.30
C ARG A 203 3.52 39.51 68.03
N SER A 204 2.67 40.38 67.49
CA SER A 204 2.95 41.82 67.47
C SER A 204 2.53 42.41 68.82
N GLY A 205 3.46 42.39 69.71
CA GLY A 205 3.41 43.26 70.85
C GLY A 205 4.17 44.54 70.50
N GLY A 206 3.43 45.58 70.23
CA GLY A 206 4.00 46.91 69.95
C GLY A 206 2.88 47.92 69.76
N THR A 207 2.44 48.53 70.86
CA THR A 207 1.54 49.67 70.86
C THR A 207 2.09 50.82 69.98
N PRO A 208 1.27 51.43 69.17
CA PRO A 208 1.66 52.65 68.46
C PRO A 208 1.38 53.88 69.27
N LYS A 209 2.35 54.73 69.34
CA LYS A 209 2.18 56.13 69.77
C LYS A 209 1.89 56.99 68.56
N PRO A 210 0.91 57.90 68.61
CA PRO A 210 0.57 58.73 67.47
C PRO A 210 1.41 60.03 67.49
N ASP A 211 1.73 60.55 66.34
CA ASP A 211 1.59 61.98 66.00
C ASP A 211 2.18 62.33 64.63
N PRO A 212 1.85 63.58 64.21
CA PRO A 212 1.14 63.77 62.94
C PRO A 212 1.96 64.60 61.96
N LYS A 213 1.34 64.86 60.84
CA LYS A 213 1.50 66.00 59.91
C LYS A 213 2.22 65.79 58.59
N ASP A 214 1.47 66.32 57.68
CA ASP A 214 1.76 67.00 56.44
C ASP A 214 2.03 66.09 55.21
N ASP A 215 1.06 65.94 54.38
CA ASP A 215 0.53 66.67 53.21
C ASP A 215 1.54 66.93 52.08
N PRO A 216 1.08 67.21 50.88
CA PRO A 216 0.59 66.29 49.83
C PRO A 216 1.51 66.39 48.58
N GLY A 217 1.36 65.59 47.67
CA GLY A 217 1.97 65.84 46.35
C GLY A 217 2.05 64.58 45.50
N ALA A 218 1.07 64.50 44.72
CA ALA A 218 1.15 64.41 43.24
C ALA A 218 1.74 63.20 42.63
N ASP A 219 0.94 62.74 41.74
CA ASP A 219 1.25 62.21 40.42
C ASP A 219 1.81 60.79 40.40
N ASP A 220 1.04 59.95 39.90
CA ASP A 220 0.71 59.66 38.51
C ASP A 220 1.38 58.39 38.03
N ASP A 221 0.59 57.72 37.37
CA ASP A 221 0.90 56.81 36.25
C ASP A 221 1.44 55.41 36.46
N GLY A 222 0.79 54.58 35.81
CA GLY A 222 1.35 53.43 35.22
C GLY A 222 0.76 52.10 35.65
N LEU A 223 -0.46 52.02 35.43
CA LEU A 223 -1.18 50.79 35.42
C LEU A 223 -0.85 49.96 34.21
N ASP A 224 -0.20 48.91 34.32
CA ASP A 224 -0.29 47.87 33.29
C ASP A 224 -1.33 46.84 33.63
N LYS A 225 -2.55 47.16 33.21
CA LYS A 225 -3.56 46.22 32.90
C LYS A 225 -3.20 45.58 31.58
N ASP A 226 -2.48 44.51 31.54
CA ASP A 226 -2.46 43.61 30.38
C ASP A 226 -1.82 42.26 30.73
N LEU A 227 -2.55 41.48 31.54
CA LEU A 227 -2.27 40.04 31.64
C LEU A 227 -3.58 39.23 31.75
N ALA A 228 -4.48 39.55 30.81
CA ALA A 228 -5.63 38.71 30.49
C ALA A 228 -5.70 38.59 28.99
N GLY A 229 -4.69 38.02 28.40
CA GLY A 229 -4.59 37.70 26.98
C GLY A 229 -4.55 36.21 26.80
N GLY A 230 -5.65 35.67 26.35
CA GLY A 230 -5.90 34.28 26.07
C GLY A 230 -4.78 33.61 25.31
N ILE A 231 -4.36 32.48 25.78
CA ILE A 231 -3.60 31.52 25.00
C ILE A 231 -4.56 30.94 23.97
N GLY A 232 -4.67 31.67 22.86
CA GLY A 232 -5.45 31.26 21.70
C GLY A 232 -4.86 29.99 21.08
N ASN A 233 -5.76 29.10 20.79
CA ASN A 233 -5.63 27.80 20.10
C ASN A 233 -5.06 27.88 18.67
N SER A 234 -4.09 28.73 18.36
CA SER A 234 -3.58 28.92 16.99
C SER A 234 -2.16 28.42 16.74
N ALA A 235 -1.47 27.87 17.75
CA ALA A 235 -0.11 27.35 17.55
C ALA A 235 -0.05 25.88 17.10
N ALA A 236 -1.14 25.12 17.23
CA ALA A 236 -1.13 23.70 16.87
C ALA A 236 -1.32 23.45 15.36
N SER A 237 -1.94 24.38 14.63
CA SER A 237 -2.20 24.20 13.18
C SER A 237 -1.00 24.51 12.29
N GLY A 238 -0.04 25.29 12.77
CA GLY A 238 1.13 25.72 11.97
C GLY A 238 2.24 24.68 11.89
N ILE A 239 2.36 23.80 12.89
CA ILE A 239 3.47 22.85 12.97
C ILE A 239 3.19 21.63 12.07
N PHE A 240 1.92 21.25 11.89
CA PHE A 240 1.55 20.13 11.02
C PHE A 240 1.67 20.43 9.53
N ALA A 241 1.41 21.67 9.12
CA ALA A 241 1.56 22.08 7.71
C ALA A 241 3.02 22.11 7.24
N SER A 242 3.97 22.39 8.11
CA SER A 242 5.39 22.44 7.76
C SER A 242 6.08 21.08 7.71
N LEU A 243 5.54 20.06 8.40
CA LEU A 243 6.07 18.70 8.36
C LEU A 243 5.64 17.93 7.10
N LEU A 244 4.46 18.23 6.56
CA LEU A 244 3.97 17.64 5.31
C LEU A 244 4.63 18.21 4.05
N ALA A 245 5.14 19.43 4.12
CA ALA A 245 5.79 20.10 2.98
C ALA A 245 7.27 19.69 2.76
N LYS A 246 7.90 19.02 3.72
CA LYS A 246 9.34 18.72 3.68
C LYS A 246 9.72 17.32 3.20
N LYS A 247 8.77 16.47 2.78
CA LYS A 247 9.09 15.09 2.34
C LYS A 247 8.50 14.75 0.98
N GLN A 248 8.89 15.52 -0.03
CA GLN A 248 8.91 14.99 -1.39
C GLN A 248 10.38 14.70 -1.76
N PRO A 249 10.84 13.45 -1.73
CA PRO A 249 12.09 13.11 -2.37
C PRO A 249 11.85 13.10 -3.87
N ASN A 250 12.43 14.09 -4.55
CA ASN A 250 12.63 14.11 -6.00
C ASN A 250 13.49 12.90 -6.38
N LYS A 251 12.90 11.71 -6.49
CA LYS A 251 13.51 10.58 -7.15
C LYS A 251 13.27 10.73 -8.64
N LYS A 252 14.19 11.38 -9.33
CA LYS A 252 14.43 11.17 -10.75
C LYS A 252 14.65 9.65 -10.92
N LEU A 253 13.63 8.97 -11.41
CA LEU A 253 13.78 7.61 -11.93
C LEU A 253 14.72 7.68 -13.11
N LYS A 254 15.97 7.34 -12.90
CA LYS A 254 16.84 6.88 -13.97
C LYS A 254 16.26 5.54 -14.44
N GLN A 255 15.58 5.57 -15.58
CA GLN A 255 15.26 4.39 -16.36
C GLN A 255 16.59 3.79 -16.84
N GLY A 256 17.12 2.85 -16.08
CA GLY A 256 18.13 1.94 -16.52
C GLY A 256 17.44 0.79 -17.25
N VAL A 257 17.33 0.89 -18.55
CA VAL A 257 17.00 -0.22 -19.42
C VAL A 257 18.18 -1.19 -19.37
N GLN A 258 18.11 -2.18 -18.49
CA GLN A 258 18.99 -3.36 -18.61
C GLN A 258 18.31 -4.33 -19.56
N GLY A 259 18.87 -4.38 -20.78
CA GLY A 259 18.55 -5.37 -21.78
C GLY A 259 18.79 -6.78 -21.25
N ILE A 260 17.70 -7.52 -21.06
CA ILE A 260 17.78 -8.97 -20.87
C ILE A 260 17.99 -9.59 -22.23
N ASN A 261 19.25 -9.80 -22.56
CA ASN A 261 19.70 -10.59 -23.70
C ASN A 261 19.44 -12.07 -23.35
N ARG A 262 18.22 -12.56 -23.60
CA ARG A 262 17.95 -14.00 -23.60
C ARG A 262 18.31 -14.56 -24.96
N GLY A 263 19.51 -15.10 -25.03
CA GLY A 263 19.93 -15.95 -26.15
C GLY A 263 18.92 -17.09 -26.34
N THR A 264 18.16 -17.02 -27.41
CA THR A 264 17.40 -18.13 -27.94
C THR A 264 18.40 -19.13 -28.52
N GLN A 265 18.72 -20.16 -27.76
CA GLN A 265 19.35 -21.35 -28.31
C GLN A 265 18.32 -22.06 -29.19
N THR A 266 18.35 -21.78 -30.47
CA THR A 266 17.71 -22.61 -31.47
C THR A 266 18.48 -23.93 -31.56
N LYS A 267 17.91 -24.96 -30.93
CA LYS A 267 18.36 -26.35 -31.06
C LYS A 267 18.01 -26.82 -32.49
N ALA A 268 19.00 -26.81 -33.38
CA ALA A 268 18.87 -27.36 -34.70
C ALA A 268 18.55 -28.85 -34.58
N MET A 269 17.32 -29.25 -34.91
CA MET A 269 16.96 -30.64 -35.12
C MET A 269 17.58 -31.10 -36.45
N ARG A 270 18.62 -31.89 -36.32
CA ARG A 270 19.25 -32.62 -37.43
C ARG A 270 18.28 -33.75 -37.85
N VAL A 271 17.59 -33.54 -38.94
CA VAL A 271 16.81 -34.62 -39.59
C VAL A 271 17.79 -35.54 -40.30
N SER A 272 17.98 -36.73 -39.73
CA SER A 272 18.64 -37.84 -40.46
C SER A 272 17.68 -38.34 -41.55
N ARG A 273 18.13 -38.24 -42.80
CA ARG A 273 17.50 -38.94 -43.92
C ARG A 273 18.02 -40.37 -43.93
N TYR A 274 17.12 -41.31 -43.85
CA TYR A 274 17.21 -42.65 -44.45
C TYR A 274 15.99 -42.87 -45.32
#